data_2a0eafe649a2c5c677ea9a1c181f1cbd
#
_entry.id   2a0eafe649a2c5c677ea9a1c181f1cbd
#
_cell.length_a   1.000
_cell.length_b   1.000
_cell.length_c   1.000
_cell.angle_alpha   90.00
_cell.angle_beta   90.00
_cell.angle_gamma   90.00
#
_symmetry.space_group_name_H-M   'P 1'
#
loop_
_entity.id
_entity.type
_entity.pdbx_description
1 polymer ?
#
loop_
_entity_poly.entity_id
_entity_poly.type
_entity_poly.pdbx_seq_one_letter_code
_entity_poly.pdbx_strand_id
1 'polypeptide(L)'
;MEYSFYDFLKLLGSLALFLYGMKIMSEGLQKFAGDRLRKILTAMTTNRVTGVLTGVLITALIQSSSATTVMVVSFVNAGLLTLSQSIGVIMGANIGTTVTAWIISALGFKVDIAAMALPLLAVGVPLLFSGKSNRKSIGEFIFGFSFLFMGLSLLKTNAPDLSRNPEMLSFVQNYTDMGFGSVILFVVIGTVLTMIVQASAATMAITCLLYTSPSPRD
;
A
#
# COMPACT_ATOMS: atom_id res chain seq x y z
N MET A 1 -8.56 15.92 25.87
CA MET A 1 -8.03 16.99 24.98
C MET A 1 -8.86 16.95 23.73
N GLU A 2 -9.47 18.07 23.36
CA GLU A 2 -10.19 18.17 22.11
C GLU A 2 -9.21 18.02 20.97
N TYR A 3 -9.57 17.21 19.96
CA TYR A 3 -8.77 17.00 18.76
C TYR A 3 -8.73 18.33 17.99
N SER A 4 -7.56 18.97 17.99
CA SER A 4 -7.38 20.29 17.42
C SER A 4 -7.33 20.23 15.89
N PHE A 5 -7.72 21.31 15.21
CA PHE A 5 -7.50 21.45 13.76
C PHE A 5 -6.03 21.21 13.36
N TYR A 6 -5.11 21.56 14.23
CA TYR A 6 -3.66 21.29 14.03
C TYR A 6 -3.35 19.79 14.05
N ASP A 7 -4.00 18.99 14.88
CA ASP A 7 -3.79 17.55 14.94
C ASP A 7 -4.38 16.85 13.71
N PHE A 8 -5.50 17.37 13.19
CA PHE A 8 -6.03 16.93 11.90
C PHE A 8 -5.07 17.23 10.74
N LEU A 9 -4.43 18.39 10.70
CA LEU A 9 -3.41 18.70 9.69
C LEU A 9 -2.17 17.80 9.81
N LYS A 10 -1.75 17.44 11.02
CA LYS A 10 -0.65 16.47 11.24
C LYS A 10 -1.03 15.09 10.70
N LEU A 11 -2.26 14.65 10.94
CA LEU A 11 -2.74 13.36 10.43
C LEU A 11 -2.74 13.35 8.90
N LEU A 12 -3.27 14.40 8.27
CA LEU A 12 -3.24 14.54 6.81
C LEU A 12 -1.82 14.59 6.26
N GLY A 13 -0.92 15.32 6.91
CA GLY A 13 0.49 15.37 6.52
C GLY A 13 1.19 14.00 6.64
N SER A 14 0.90 13.27 7.70
CA SER A 14 1.40 11.90 7.89
C SER A 14 0.89 10.94 6.80
N LEU A 15 -0.39 11.05 6.44
CA LEU A 15 -0.98 10.28 5.35
C LEU A 15 -0.37 10.65 4.00
N ALA A 16 -0.18 11.93 3.73
CA ALA A 16 0.45 12.41 2.51
C ALA A 16 1.89 11.87 2.38
N LEU A 17 2.67 11.88 3.46
CA LEU A 17 4.02 11.34 3.48
C LEU A 17 4.03 9.82 3.22
N PHE A 18 3.12 9.09 3.85
CA PHE A 18 2.95 7.64 3.62
C PHE A 18 2.62 7.33 2.16
N LEU A 19 1.63 8.03 1.59
CA LEU A 19 1.22 7.85 0.19
C LEU A 19 2.32 8.22 -0.79
N TYR A 20 3.03 9.31 -0.54
CA TYR A 20 4.12 9.76 -1.38
C TYR A 20 5.31 8.80 -1.32
N GLY A 21 5.65 8.31 -0.13
CA GLY A 21 6.66 7.27 0.06
C GLY A 21 6.34 6.00 -0.71
N MET A 22 5.09 5.53 -0.63
CA MET A 22 4.62 4.36 -1.37
C MET A 22 4.72 4.57 -2.89
N LYS A 23 4.37 5.76 -3.38
CA LYS A 23 4.46 6.11 -4.80
C LYS A 23 5.92 6.08 -5.29
N ILE A 24 6.83 6.77 -4.61
CA ILE A 24 8.25 6.81 -5.01
C ILE A 24 8.88 5.42 -4.94
N MET A 25 8.58 4.63 -3.90
CA MET A 25 9.06 3.26 -3.76
C MET A 25 8.62 2.40 -4.96
N SER A 26 7.34 2.47 -5.32
CA SER A 26 6.78 1.75 -6.46
C SER A 26 7.42 2.17 -7.78
N GLU A 27 7.55 3.48 -8.04
CA GLU A 27 8.18 4.01 -9.25
C GLU A 27 9.65 3.61 -9.36
N GLY A 28 10.40 3.68 -8.27
CA GLY A 28 11.80 3.26 -8.22
C GLY A 28 11.96 1.78 -8.59
N LEU A 29 11.11 0.93 -8.04
CA LEU A 29 11.13 -0.50 -8.33
C LEU A 29 10.69 -0.81 -9.78
N GLN A 30 9.67 -0.11 -10.28
CA GLN A 30 9.24 -0.23 -11.68
C GLN A 30 10.35 0.15 -12.66
N LYS A 31 11.06 1.24 -12.41
CA LYS A 31 12.19 1.67 -13.24
C LYS A 31 13.35 0.67 -13.18
N PHE A 32 13.63 0.12 -11.99
CA PHE A 32 14.72 -0.84 -11.80
C PHE A 32 14.43 -2.21 -12.43
N ALA A 33 13.21 -2.70 -12.26
CA ALA A 33 12.82 -4.07 -12.63
C ALA A 33 11.97 -4.15 -13.90
N GLY A 34 11.58 -3.03 -14.52
CA GLY A 34 10.55 -2.95 -15.57
C GLY A 34 10.74 -3.94 -16.71
N ASP A 35 11.94 -4.05 -17.27
CA ASP A 35 12.21 -4.97 -18.40
C ASP A 35 12.17 -6.44 -17.94
N ARG A 36 12.58 -6.72 -16.72
CA ARG A 36 12.50 -8.09 -16.15
C ARG A 36 11.06 -8.48 -15.85
N LEU A 37 10.27 -7.56 -15.31
CA LEU A 37 8.85 -7.79 -15.04
C LEU A 37 8.06 -8.04 -16.33
N ARG A 38 8.38 -7.31 -17.41
CA ARG A 38 7.80 -7.55 -18.74
C ARG A 38 8.11 -8.97 -19.23
N LYS A 39 9.35 -9.41 -19.11
CA LYS A 39 9.76 -10.77 -19.51
C LYS A 39 9.07 -11.84 -18.66
N ILE A 40 8.94 -11.63 -17.35
CA ILE A 40 8.21 -12.52 -16.45
C ILE A 40 6.74 -12.63 -16.89
N LEU A 41 6.12 -11.50 -17.18
CA LEU A 41 4.71 -11.44 -17.59
C LEU A 41 4.43 -12.24 -18.86
N THR A 42 5.28 -12.11 -19.86
CA THR A 42 5.13 -12.85 -21.14
C THR A 42 5.51 -14.33 -21.02
N ALA A 43 6.57 -14.64 -20.25
CA ALA A 43 7.08 -16.01 -20.15
C ALA A 43 6.25 -16.93 -19.24
N MET A 44 5.72 -16.38 -18.14
CA MET A 44 5.03 -17.17 -17.11
C MET A 44 3.50 -17.20 -17.28
N THR A 45 2.92 -16.40 -18.16
CA THR A 45 1.46 -16.34 -18.34
C THR A 45 1.01 -17.32 -19.43
N THR A 46 1.22 -18.62 -19.21
CA THR A 46 0.86 -19.67 -20.18
C THR A 46 -0.58 -20.18 -20.03
N ASN A 47 -1.12 -20.16 -18.83
CA ASN A 47 -2.50 -20.54 -18.51
C ASN A 47 -3.10 -19.62 -17.44
N ARG A 48 -4.38 -19.82 -17.10
CA ARG A 48 -5.10 -18.95 -16.15
C ARG A 48 -4.48 -18.96 -14.75
N VAL A 49 -4.05 -20.12 -14.27
CA VAL A 49 -3.48 -20.27 -12.91
C VAL A 49 -2.13 -19.60 -12.82
N THR A 50 -1.26 -19.87 -13.80
CA THR A 50 0.05 -19.20 -13.87
C THR A 50 -0.10 -17.68 -14.08
N GLY A 51 -1.14 -17.26 -14.83
CA GLY A 51 -1.52 -15.85 -14.96
C GLY A 51 -1.82 -15.20 -13.60
N VAL A 52 -2.65 -15.84 -12.78
CA VAL A 52 -2.97 -15.36 -11.43
C VAL A 52 -1.70 -15.28 -10.59
N LEU A 53 -0.87 -16.31 -10.53
CA LEU A 53 0.37 -16.30 -9.78
C LEU A 53 1.35 -15.21 -10.25
N THR A 54 1.44 -15.02 -11.55
CA THR A 54 2.25 -13.95 -12.16
C THR A 54 1.73 -12.57 -11.75
N GLY A 55 0.41 -12.37 -11.78
CA GLY A 55 -0.22 -11.13 -11.34
C GLY A 55 0.02 -10.84 -9.87
N VAL A 56 -0.11 -11.85 -9.00
CA VAL A 56 0.22 -11.73 -7.56
C VAL A 56 1.68 -11.32 -7.39
N LEU A 57 2.60 -12.03 -8.02
CA LEU A 57 4.03 -11.79 -7.89
C LEU A 57 4.41 -10.38 -8.36
N ILE A 58 3.96 -9.98 -9.56
CA ILE A 58 4.28 -8.67 -10.13
C ILE A 58 3.73 -7.56 -9.25
N THR A 59 2.46 -7.67 -8.83
CA THR A 59 1.85 -6.63 -7.99
C THR A 59 2.46 -6.58 -6.61
N ALA A 60 2.78 -7.72 -6.00
CA ALA A 60 3.50 -7.75 -4.72
C ALA A 60 4.89 -7.09 -4.82
N LEU A 61 5.59 -7.25 -5.94
CA LEU A 61 6.88 -6.60 -6.18
C LEU A 61 6.72 -5.10 -6.44
N ILE A 62 5.84 -4.73 -7.38
CA ILE A 62 5.65 -3.32 -7.79
C ILE A 62 4.88 -2.53 -6.72
N GLN A 63 4.12 -3.20 -5.86
CA GLN A 63 3.21 -2.59 -4.87
C GLN A 63 2.12 -1.70 -5.50
N SER A 64 1.77 -1.96 -6.77
CA SER A 64 0.78 -1.20 -7.53
C SER A 64 0.00 -2.09 -8.50
N SER A 65 -1.24 -2.42 -8.15
CA SER A 65 -2.15 -3.17 -9.05
C SER A 65 -2.54 -2.36 -10.28
N SER A 66 -2.67 -1.04 -10.14
CA SER A 66 -2.95 -0.14 -11.26
C SER A 66 -1.84 -0.17 -12.31
N ALA A 67 -0.57 -0.09 -11.90
CA ALA A 67 0.58 -0.18 -12.79
C ALA A 67 0.63 -1.55 -13.50
N THR A 68 0.37 -2.63 -12.76
CA THR A 68 0.27 -3.99 -13.32
C THR A 68 -0.84 -4.05 -14.36
N THR A 69 -2.02 -3.50 -14.06
CA THR A 69 -3.16 -3.49 -14.98
C THR A 69 -2.86 -2.73 -16.27
N VAL A 70 -2.26 -1.53 -16.19
CA VAL A 70 -1.85 -0.74 -17.36
C VAL A 70 -0.83 -1.49 -18.20
N MET A 71 0.12 -2.17 -17.57
CA MET A 71 1.09 -3.02 -18.26
C MET A 71 0.40 -4.17 -19.01
N VAL A 72 -0.54 -4.86 -18.37
CA VAL A 72 -1.32 -5.96 -18.97
C VAL A 72 -2.13 -5.46 -20.16
N VAL A 73 -2.85 -4.34 -20.03
CA VAL A 73 -3.61 -3.72 -21.13
C VAL A 73 -2.69 -3.39 -22.30
N SER A 74 -1.52 -2.84 -22.04
CA SER A 74 -0.53 -2.54 -23.07
C SER A 74 -0.06 -3.79 -23.81
N PHE A 75 0.09 -4.92 -23.11
CA PHE A 75 0.50 -6.19 -23.70
C PHE A 75 -0.62 -6.86 -24.50
N VAL A 76 -1.86 -6.75 -24.06
CA VAL A 76 -3.03 -7.21 -24.84
C VAL A 76 -3.12 -6.40 -26.14
N ASN A 77 -3.00 -5.09 -26.07
CA ASN A 77 -3.03 -4.21 -27.24
C ASN A 77 -1.87 -4.49 -28.21
N ALA A 78 -0.71 -4.90 -27.69
CA ALA A 78 0.44 -5.30 -28.51
C ALA A 78 0.34 -6.75 -29.05
N GLY A 79 -0.73 -7.48 -28.74
CA GLY A 79 -0.90 -8.88 -29.13
C GLY A 79 0.03 -9.88 -28.41
N LEU A 80 0.69 -9.44 -27.33
CA LEU A 80 1.60 -10.27 -26.55
C LEU A 80 0.89 -11.14 -25.52
N LEU A 81 -0.32 -10.79 -25.13
CA LEU A 81 -1.19 -11.54 -24.24
C LEU A 81 -2.60 -11.65 -24.83
N THR A 82 -3.23 -12.80 -24.63
CA THR A 82 -4.65 -12.99 -24.94
C THR A 82 -5.53 -12.41 -23.84
N LEU A 83 -6.79 -12.12 -24.15
CA LEU A 83 -7.76 -11.65 -23.16
C LEU A 83 -7.91 -12.64 -22.00
N SER A 84 -7.94 -13.94 -22.28
CA SER A 84 -8.07 -14.98 -21.24
C SER A 84 -6.88 -15.00 -20.27
N GLN A 85 -5.67 -14.79 -20.78
CA GLN A 85 -4.46 -14.68 -19.96
C GLN A 85 -4.45 -13.40 -19.12
N SER A 86 -4.87 -12.28 -19.72
CA SER A 86 -4.89 -10.98 -19.03
C SER A 86 -5.88 -10.97 -17.85
N ILE A 87 -7.02 -11.63 -17.98
CA ILE A 87 -7.99 -11.77 -16.88
C ILE A 87 -7.31 -12.45 -15.67
N GLY A 88 -6.58 -13.54 -15.90
CA GLY A 88 -5.83 -14.22 -14.83
C GLY A 88 -4.85 -13.27 -14.13
N VAL A 89 -4.05 -12.52 -14.89
CA VAL A 89 -3.08 -11.58 -14.32
C VAL A 89 -3.77 -10.46 -13.54
N ILE A 90 -4.87 -9.91 -14.02
CA ILE A 90 -5.64 -8.86 -13.32
C ILE A 90 -6.23 -9.40 -12.02
N MET A 91 -6.80 -10.60 -12.01
CA MET A 91 -7.27 -11.24 -10.78
C MET A 91 -6.12 -11.42 -9.78
N GLY A 92 -4.95 -11.87 -10.26
CA GLY A 92 -3.74 -11.98 -9.46
C GLY A 92 -3.26 -10.64 -8.93
N ALA A 93 -3.32 -9.58 -9.72
CA ALA A 93 -2.94 -8.24 -9.30
C ALA A 93 -3.78 -7.74 -8.12
N ASN A 94 -5.09 -8.02 -8.13
CA ASN A 94 -5.97 -7.67 -7.01
C ASN A 94 -5.61 -8.45 -5.74
N ILE A 95 -5.30 -9.74 -5.85
CA ILE A 95 -4.82 -10.54 -4.72
C ILE A 95 -3.46 -10.02 -4.24
N GLY A 96 -2.54 -9.70 -5.16
CA GLY A 96 -1.21 -9.18 -4.85
C GLY A 96 -1.19 -7.89 -4.03
N THR A 97 -2.25 -7.09 -4.12
CA THR A 97 -2.41 -5.90 -3.29
C THR A 97 -2.52 -6.25 -1.80
N THR A 98 -3.05 -7.42 -1.44
CA THR A 98 -3.15 -7.85 -0.03
C THR A 98 -1.80 -8.11 0.60
N VAL A 99 -0.76 -8.42 -0.19
CA VAL A 99 0.61 -8.60 0.30
C VAL A 99 1.13 -7.31 0.96
N THR A 100 0.73 -6.14 0.46
CA THR A 100 1.05 -4.85 1.07
C THR A 100 0.50 -4.77 2.50
N ALA A 101 -0.76 -5.18 2.71
CA ALA A 101 -1.37 -5.19 4.03
C ALA A 101 -0.65 -6.15 4.99
N TRP A 102 -0.23 -7.32 4.51
CA TRP A 102 0.56 -8.27 5.29
C TRP A 102 1.93 -7.70 5.68
N ILE A 103 2.63 -7.04 4.75
CA ILE A 103 3.90 -6.38 5.03
C ILE A 103 3.72 -5.30 6.09
N ILE A 104 2.72 -4.43 5.94
CA ILE A 104 2.43 -3.36 6.90
C ILE A 104 2.06 -3.94 8.26
N SER A 105 1.20 -4.96 8.31
CA SER A 105 0.78 -5.60 9.56
C SER A 105 1.93 -6.32 10.26
N ALA A 106 2.75 -7.07 9.52
CA ALA A 106 3.83 -7.85 10.10
C ALA A 106 5.04 -7.01 10.51
N LEU A 107 5.45 -6.06 9.66
CA LEU A 107 6.65 -5.26 9.86
C LEU A 107 6.36 -3.91 10.51
N GLY A 108 5.27 -3.26 10.10
CA GLY A 108 4.94 -1.91 10.56
C GLY A 108 4.56 -1.82 12.04
N PHE A 109 4.18 -2.93 12.68
CA PHE A 109 3.73 -2.94 14.08
C PHE A 109 4.67 -3.65 15.04
N LYS A 110 5.44 -4.63 14.55
CA LYS A 110 6.32 -5.47 15.40
C LYS A 110 7.77 -5.01 15.42
N VAL A 111 8.22 -4.31 14.38
CA VAL A 111 9.61 -3.86 14.24
C VAL A 111 9.61 -2.34 14.16
N ASP A 112 10.50 -1.70 14.91
CA ASP A 112 10.67 -0.24 14.82
C ASP A 112 11.47 0.13 13.55
N ILE A 113 10.85 -0.17 12.40
CA ILE A 113 11.45 0.14 11.09
C ILE A 113 11.53 1.67 10.90
N ALA A 114 10.68 2.42 11.59
CA ALA A 114 10.73 3.87 11.55
C ALA A 114 12.06 4.41 12.10
N ALA A 115 12.66 3.75 13.09
CA ALA A 115 14.00 4.10 13.56
C ALA A 115 15.08 3.90 12.49
N MET A 116 14.88 2.94 11.58
CA MET A 116 15.81 2.70 10.46
C MET A 116 15.56 3.61 9.26
N ALA A 117 14.44 4.33 9.22
CA ALA A 117 14.09 5.18 8.08
C ALA A 117 15.13 6.29 7.85
N LEU A 118 15.60 6.95 8.89
CA LEU A 118 16.63 8.00 8.78
C LEU A 118 17.99 7.47 8.30
N PRO A 119 18.55 6.37 8.85
CA PRO A 119 19.75 5.75 8.30
C PRO A 119 19.60 5.33 6.83
N LEU A 120 18.44 4.79 6.44
CA LEU A 120 18.16 4.40 5.06
C LEU A 120 18.12 5.61 4.13
N LEU A 121 17.60 6.75 4.57
CA LEU A 121 17.66 8.01 3.81
C LEU A 121 19.10 8.45 3.55
N ALA A 122 20.00 8.30 4.52
CA ALA A 122 21.41 8.64 4.35
C ALA A 122 22.09 7.81 3.25
N VAL A 123 21.62 6.58 3.02
CA VAL A 123 22.09 5.72 1.91
C VAL A 123 21.35 6.03 0.61
N GLY A 124 20.04 6.26 0.69
CA GLY A 124 19.18 6.49 -0.48
C GLY A 124 19.50 7.81 -1.20
N VAL A 125 19.75 8.89 -0.46
CA VAL A 125 19.98 10.22 -1.02
C VAL A 125 21.21 10.27 -1.95
N PRO A 126 22.40 9.76 -1.59
CA PRO A 126 23.54 9.72 -2.50
C PRO A 126 23.27 8.92 -3.78
N LEU A 127 22.47 7.85 -3.69
CA LEU A 127 22.10 7.04 -4.86
C LEU A 127 21.18 7.79 -5.83
N LEU A 128 20.32 8.68 -5.32
CA LEU A 128 19.46 9.55 -6.15
C LEU A 128 20.26 10.48 -7.07
N PHE A 129 21.39 10.98 -6.59
CA PHE A 129 22.28 11.87 -7.35
C PHE A 129 23.30 11.10 -8.22
N SER A 130 23.25 9.76 -8.24
CA SER A 130 24.11 8.95 -9.08
C SER A 130 23.75 9.12 -10.56
N GLY A 131 24.75 9.32 -11.42
CA GLY A 131 24.57 9.42 -12.88
C GLY A 131 24.12 8.12 -13.56
N LYS A 132 24.10 6.97 -12.85
CA LYS A 132 23.68 5.67 -13.39
C LYS A 132 22.21 5.43 -13.12
N SER A 133 21.40 5.21 -14.17
CA SER A 133 19.94 4.99 -14.08
C SER A 133 19.55 3.93 -13.04
N ASN A 134 20.19 2.77 -13.04
CA ASN A 134 19.88 1.70 -12.09
C ASN A 134 20.15 2.08 -10.63
N ARG A 135 21.21 2.83 -10.35
CA ARG A 135 21.51 3.30 -8.98
C ARG A 135 20.51 4.34 -8.52
N LYS A 136 20.11 5.23 -9.43
CA LYS A 136 19.07 6.22 -9.15
C LYS A 136 17.75 5.55 -8.80
N SER A 137 17.34 4.53 -9.57
CA SER A 137 16.09 3.78 -9.31
C SER A 137 16.12 3.04 -7.97
N ILE A 138 17.27 2.47 -7.57
CA ILE A 138 17.45 1.88 -6.24
C ILE A 138 17.39 2.98 -5.16
N GLY A 139 17.99 4.13 -5.41
CA GLY A 139 17.90 5.29 -4.52
C GLY A 139 16.46 5.74 -4.32
N GLU A 140 15.67 5.85 -5.40
CA GLU A 140 14.24 6.16 -5.34
C GLU A 140 13.47 5.12 -4.52
N PHE A 141 13.75 3.82 -4.70
CA PHE A 141 13.14 2.75 -3.91
C PHE A 141 13.45 2.89 -2.41
N ILE A 142 14.72 3.05 -2.03
CA ILE A 142 15.14 3.18 -0.63
C ILE A 142 14.54 4.46 -0.01
N PHE A 143 14.54 5.55 -0.74
CA PHE A 143 13.98 6.82 -0.29
C PHE A 143 12.47 6.71 -0.06
N GLY A 144 11.74 6.13 -1.01
CA GLY A 144 10.31 5.89 -0.89
C GLY A 144 9.97 4.93 0.26
N PHE A 145 10.75 3.87 0.45
CA PHE A 145 10.61 2.94 1.56
C PHE A 145 10.77 3.65 2.92
N SER A 146 11.77 4.51 3.04
CA SER A 146 12.00 5.29 4.25
C SER A 146 10.83 6.24 4.54
N PHE A 147 10.33 6.94 3.53
CA PHE A 147 9.17 7.84 3.68
C PHE A 147 7.89 7.10 4.02
N LEU A 148 7.69 5.91 3.46
CA LEU A 148 6.54 5.06 3.77
C LEU A 148 6.52 4.72 5.27
N PHE A 149 7.62 4.22 5.81
CA PHE A 149 7.65 3.81 7.22
C PHE A 149 7.68 5.01 8.18
N MET A 150 8.31 6.12 7.79
CA MET A 150 8.24 7.35 8.56
C MET A 150 6.80 7.91 8.58
N GLY A 151 6.13 7.92 7.43
CA GLY A 151 4.72 8.30 7.33
C GLY A 151 3.81 7.39 8.15
N LEU A 152 4.04 6.08 8.12
CA LEU A 152 3.30 5.10 8.93
C LEU A 152 3.51 5.32 10.43
N SER A 153 4.72 5.62 10.87
CA SER A 153 5.03 5.96 12.27
C SER A 153 4.34 7.24 12.71
N LEU A 154 4.38 8.27 11.87
CA LEU A 154 3.68 9.53 12.13
C LEU A 154 2.15 9.35 12.14
N LEU A 155 1.61 8.49 11.27
CA LEU A 155 0.19 8.13 11.31
C LEU A 155 -0.18 7.51 12.64
N LYS A 156 0.62 6.55 13.14
CA LYS A 156 0.40 5.94 14.45
C LYS A 156 0.40 6.97 15.59
N THR A 157 1.35 7.89 15.56
CA THR A 157 1.52 8.89 16.62
C THR A 157 0.43 9.97 16.58
N ASN A 158 -0.05 10.34 15.38
CA ASN A 158 -1.05 11.40 15.19
C ASN A 158 -2.48 10.85 15.03
N ALA A 159 -2.68 9.52 15.00
CA ALA A 159 -3.99 8.93 14.96
C ALA A 159 -4.78 9.29 16.23
N PRO A 160 -6.07 9.63 16.10
CA PRO A 160 -6.91 9.86 17.27
C PRO A 160 -6.99 8.59 18.10
N ASP A 161 -6.77 8.74 19.40
CA ASP A 161 -6.92 7.64 20.35
C ASP A 161 -8.42 7.35 20.51
N LEU A 162 -8.94 6.37 19.77
CA LEU A 162 -10.35 5.97 19.75
C LEU A 162 -10.79 5.50 21.15
N SER A 163 -9.88 4.99 21.99
CA SER A 163 -10.19 4.55 23.34
C SER A 163 -10.57 5.70 24.26
N ARG A 164 -10.18 6.93 23.92
CA ARG A 164 -10.50 8.14 24.70
C ARG A 164 -11.79 8.83 24.28
N ASN A 165 -12.42 8.41 23.19
CA ASN A 165 -13.70 8.95 22.70
C ASN A 165 -14.80 7.88 22.78
N PRO A 166 -15.51 7.80 23.93
CA PRO A 166 -16.54 6.78 24.14
C PRO A 166 -17.70 6.88 23.14
N GLU A 167 -17.96 8.05 22.57
CA GLU A 167 -19.00 8.25 21.56
C GLU A 167 -18.66 7.56 20.24
N MET A 168 -17.40 7.63 19.79
CA MET A 168 -16.95 6.93 18.58
C MET A 168 -16.91 5.41 18.78
N LEU A 169 -16.51 4.96 19.97
CA LEU A 169 -16.54 3.55 20.31
C LEU A 169 -17.97 2.99 20.35
N SER A 170 -18.92 3.72 20.94
CA SER A 170 -20.32 3.32 20.98
C SER A 170 -20.94 3.29 19.57
N PHE A 171 -20.59 4.24 18.70
CA PHE A 171 -21.00 4.22 17.31
C PHE A 171 -20.52 2.96 16.59
N VAL A 172 -19.22 2.65 16.68
CA VAL A 172 -18.66 1.44 16.06
C VAL A 172 -19.29 0.19 16.63
N GLN A 173 -19.44 0.08 17.96
CA GLN A 173 -20.05 -1.07 18.62
C GLN A 173 -21.51 -1.26 18.21
N ASN A 174 -22.32 -0.22 18.20
CA ASN A 174 -23.73 -0.28 17.83
C ASN A 174 -23.93 -0.77 16.38
N TYR A 175 -23.02 -0.41 15.48
CA TYR A 175 -23.10 -0.82 14.07
C TYR A 175 -22.38 -2.15 13.79
N THR A 176 -21.59 -2.69 14.72
CA THR A 176 -20.91 -3.99 14.56
C THR A 176 -21.86 -5.16 14.84
N ASP A 177 -22.87 -4.97 15.68
CA ASP A 177 -23.81 -6.02 16.08
C ASP A 177 -24.99 -6.24 15.12
N MET A 178 -25.05 -5.53 14.00
CA MET A 178 -26.13 -5.66 13.01
C MET A 178 -25.96 -6.85 12.05
N GLY A 179 -25.06 -7.79 12.33
CA GLY A 179 -24.84 -8.97 11.50
C GLY A 179 -24.42 -8.64 10.06
N PHE A 180 -25.15 -9.17 9.07
CA PHE A 180 -24.84 -8.95 7.66
C PHE A 180 -24.95 -7.47 7.23
N GLY A 181 -25.81 -6.70 7.88
CA GLY A 181 -25.95 -5.26 7.65
C GLY A 181 -24.66 -4.48 7.96
N SER A 182 -23.94 -4.88 9.03
CA SER A 182 -22.63 -4.29 9.36
C SER A 182 -21.61 -4.50 8.25
N VAL A 183 -21.56 -5.70 7.68
CA VAL A 183 -20.63 -6.02 6.60
C VAL A 183 -20.87 -5.10 5.40
N ILE A 184 -22.13 -4.93 4.99
CA ILE A 184 -22.49 -4.04 3.88
C ILE A 184 -22.10 -2.60 4.20
N LEU A 185 -22.41 -2.11 5.40
CA LEU A 185 -22.09 -0.75 5.81
C LEU A 185 -20.57 -0.48 5.74
N PHE A 186 -19.75 -1.36 6.31
CA PHE A 186 -18.30 -1.19 6.29
C PHE A 186 -17.70 -1.36 4.89
N VAL A 187 -18.26 -2.22 4.05
CA VAL A 187 -17.87 -2.31 2.64
C VAL A 187 -18.16 -1.00 1.90
N VAL A 188 -19.32 -0.39 2.12
CA VAL A 188 -19.66 0.90 1.50
C VAL A 188 -18.73 2.00 1.99
N ILE A 189 -18.49 2.08 3.30
CA ILE A 189 -17.54 3.06 3.88
C ILE A 189 -16.14 2.88 3.28
N GLY A 190 -15.62 1.64 3.25
CA GLY A 190 -14.30 1.35 2.68
C GLY A 190 -14.23 1.67 1.17
N THR A 191 -15.31 1.43 0.43
CA THR A 191 -15.41 1.78 -0.99
C THR A 191 -15.35 3.29 -1.19
N VAL A 192 -16.16 4.05 -0.47
CA VAL A 192 -16.17 5.52 -0.54
C VAL A 192 -14.81 6.10 -0.14
N LEU A 193 -14.23 5.61 0.95
CA LEU A 193 -12.90 6.04 1.39
C LEU A 193 -11.83 5.77 0.33
N THR A 194 -11.85 4.58 -0.29
CA THR A 194 -10.92 4.22 -1.35
C THR A 194 -11.13 5.07 -2.60
N MET A 195 -12.37 5.43 -2.95
CA MET A 195 -12.67 6.33 -4.06
C MET A 195 -12.10 7.74 -3.83
N ILE A 196 -12.19 8.25 -2.60
CA ILE A 196 -11.67 9.58 -2.24
C ILE A 196 -10.13 9.57 -2.24
N VAL A 197 -9.53 8.59 -1.58
CA VAL A 197 -8.07 8.48 -1.42
C VAL A 197 -7.38 7.98 -2.70
N GLN A 198 -8.12 7.28 -3.57
CA GLN A 198 -7.62 6.62 -4.80
C GLN A 198 -6.45 5.66 -4.57
N ALA A 199 -6.31 5.15 -3.36
CA ALA A 199 -5.25 4.23 -2.95
C ALA A 199 -5.79 3.18 -1.98
N SER A 200 -6.09 1.98 -2.47
CA SER A 200 -6.60 0.87 -1.65
C SER A 200 -5.61 0.44 -0.56
N ALA A 201 -4.30 0.49 -0.86
CA ALA A 201 -3.26 0.18 0.11
C ALA A 201 -3.25 1.17 1.29
N ALA A 202 -3.53 2.47 1.05
CA ALA A 202 -3.65 3.46 2.12
C ALA A 202 -4.88 3.21 3.00
N THR A 203 -6.02 2.90 2.38
CA THR A 203 -7.25 2.55 3.11
C THR A 203 -7.02 1.31 3.97
N MET A 204 -6.35 0.27 3.45
CA MET A 204 -5.96 -0.90 4.23
C MET A 204 -5.01 -0.56 5.38
N ALA A 205 -3.99 0.27 5.15
CA ALA A 205 -3.07 0.69 6.20
C ALA A 205 -3.79 1.44 7.33
N ILE A 206 -4.69 2.36 7.01
CA ILE A 206 -5.51 3.08 7.99
C ILE A 206 -6.39 2.09 8.78
N THR A 207 -7.05 1.17 8.09
CA THR A 207 -7.90 0.15 8.73
C THR A 207 -7.08 -0.75 9.66
N CYS A 208 -5.91 -1.24 9.21
CA CYS A 208 -5.00 -2.02 10.05
C CYS A 208 -4.54 -1.24 11.28
N LEU A 209 -4.25 0.06 11.12
CA LEU A 209 -3.84 0.95 12.20
C LEU A 209 -4.94 1.08 13.26
N LEU A 210 -6.18 1.29 12.83
CA LEU A 210 -7.33 1.39 13.73
C LEU A 210 -7.60 0.07 14.47
N TYR A 211 -7.41 -1.07 13.80
CA TYR A 211 -7.64 -2.39 14.37
C TYR A 211 -6.53 -2.83 15.34
N THR A 212 -5.27 -2.44 15.06
CA THR A 212 -4.09 -2.87 15.84
C THR A 212 -3.62 -1.82 16.85
N SER A 213 -4.34 -0.73 17.02
CA SER A 213 -4.10 0.21 18.13
C SER A 213 -4.21 -0.56 19.47
N PRO A 214 -3.21 -0.46 20.36
CA PRO A 214 -3.22 -1.20 21.60
C PRO A 214 -4.51 -0.92 22.38
N SER A 215 -5.24 -1.98 22.70
CA SER A 215 -6.37 -1.89 23.58
C SER A 215 -5.87 -1.57 24.99
N PRO A 216 -6.57 -0.72 25.78
CA PRO A 216 -6.19 -0.44 27.17
C PRO A 216 -6.22 -1.68 28.10
N ARG A 217 -6.43 -2.88 27.55
CA ARG A 217 -6.47 -4.14 28.26
C ARG A 217 -5.23 -5.02 28.08
N ASP A 218 -4.29 -4.61 27.27
CA ASP A 218 -2.94 -5.20 27.12
C ASP A 218 -1.90 -4.28 27.78
#